data_02e57a5f7304023e675471bfcffaae61
#
_entry.id   02e57a5f7304023e675471bfcffaae61
#
_cell.length_a   1.000
_cell.length_b   1.000
_cell.length_c   1.000
_cell.angle_alpha   90.00
_cell.angle_beta   90.00
_cell.angle_gamma   90.00
#
_symmetry.space_group_name_H-M   'P 1'
#
loop_
_entity.id
_entity.type
_entity.pdbx_description
1 polymer ?
#
loop_
_entity_poly.entity_id
_entity_poly.type
_entity_poly.pdbx_seq_one_letter_code
_entity_poly.pdbx_strand_id
1 'polypeptide(L)'
;MASLAGATFLIRDAQLPGDKITIYEELGLPGGSMDGILDEHKGFIIRGGREMEAHFETLWDLFKSIPSLSVEDASVLDEMYWIHKINPSSNPARAIHDKGAKIDHLTDLTLTRGAAEELMKLVLTREEDLQDKRIDEVFGKEFFESHFWLYWATMFAFEPWAS
;
A
#
# COMPACT_ATOMS: atom_id res chain seq x y z
N MET A 1 -3.23 -12.17 -10.03
CA MET A 1 -1.87 -11.59 -9.87
C MET A 1 -0.85 -12.57 -9.31
N ALA A 2 -1.07 -13.21 -8.16
CA ALA A 2 -0.09 -14.15 -7.58
C ALA A 2 0.33 -15.26 -8.55
N SER A 3 -0.60 -15.88 -9.28
CA SER A 3 -0.31 -16.92 -10.27
C SER A 3 0.54 -16.42 -11.44
N LEU A 4 0.29 -15.19 -11.91
CA LEU A 4 1.08 -14.57 -12.99
C LEU A 4 2.51 -14.26 -12.52
N ALA A 5 2.66 -13.68 -11.33
CA ALA A 5 3.97 -13.42 -10.74
C ALA A 5 4.72 -14.73 -10.47
N GLY A 6 4.04 -15.73 -9.90
CA GLY A 6 4.59 -17.06 -9.68
C GLY A 6 5.08 -17.73 -10.96
N ALA A 7 4.29 -17.67 -12.05
CA ALA A 7 4.71 -18.19 -13.34
C ALA A 7 5.95 -17.48 -13.88
N THR A 8 6.02 -16.15 -13.74
CA THR A 8 7.18 -15.36 -14.16
C THR A 8 8.45 -15.81 -13.43
N PHE A 9 8.39 -15.94 -12.10
CA PHE A 9 9.54 -16.42 -11.32
C PHE A 9 9.93 -17.87 -11.63
N LEU A 10 8.95 -18.75 -11.85
CA LEU A 10 9.21 -20.14 -12.23
C LEU A 10 9.94 -20.22 -13.59
N ILE A 11 9.55 -19.40 -14.57
CA ILE A 11 10.20 -19.37 -15.87
C ILE A 11 11.58 -18.72 -15.78
N ARG A 12 11.65 -17.52 -15.18
CA ARG A 12 12.86 -16.70 -15.15
C ARG A 12 13.94 -17.30 -14.26
N ASP A 13 13.59 -17.69 -13.05
CA ASP A 13 14.56 -18.04 -12.01
C ASP A 13 14.74 -19.56 -11.86
N ALA A 14 13.65 -20.32 -11.93
CA ALA A 14 13.68 -21.77 -11.84
C ALA A 14 13.88 -22.48 -13.20
N GLN A 15 13.92 -21.72 -14.30
CA GLN A 15 14.10 -22.23 -15.66
C GLN A 15 13.05 -23.29 -16.06
N LEU A 16 11.86 -23.23 -15.44
CA LEU A 16 10.76 -24.12 -15.79
C LEU A 16 10.20 -23.76 -17.16
N PRO A 17 10.08 -24.70 -18.11
CA PRO A 17 9.47 -24.41 -19.41
C PRO A 17 8.03 -23.92 -19.26
N GLY A 18 7.66 -22.84 -19.95
CA GLY A 18 6.35 -22.23 -19.85
C GLY A 18 5.20 -23.15 -20.27
N ASP A 19 5.44 -24.12 -21.16
CA ASP A 19 4.49 -25.15 -21.58
C ASP A 19 4.14 -26.16 -20.47
N LYS A 20 4.90 -26.15 -19.35
CA LYS A 20 4.63 -26.95 -18.15
C LYS A 20 3.83 -26.17 -17.08
N ILE A 21 3.51 -24.91 -17.34
CA ILE A 21 2.76 -24.07 -16.41
C ILE A 21 1.36 -23.87 -16.93
N THR A 22 0.37 -24.19 -16.11
CA THR A 22 -1.04 -23.91 -16.42
C THR A 22 -1.62 -23.01 -15.32
N ILE A 23 -2.18 -21.89 -15.75
CA ILE A 23 -2.90 -20.96 -14.86
C ILE A 23 -4.38 -21.10 -15.15
N TYR A 24 -5.16 -21.40 -14.10
CA TYR A 24 -6.62 -21.47 -14.19
C TYR A 24 -7.20 -20.13 -13.76
N GLU A 25 -8.07 -19.58 -14.59
CA GLU A 25 -8.80 -18.34 -14.31
C GLU A 25 -10.31 -18.60 -14.55
N GLU A 26 -11.12 -18.34 -13.55
CA GLU A 26 -12.57 -18.52 -13.62
C GLU A 26 -13.27 -17.38 -14.36
N LEU A 27 -12.74 -16.16 -14.21
CA LEU A 27 -13.27 -14.97 -14.86
C LEU A 27 -12.60 -14.73 -16.22
N GLY A 28 -13.28 -14.15 -17.15
CA GLY A 28 -12.75 -13.86 -18.49
C GLY A 28 -11.61 -12.80 -18.51
N LEU A 29 -11.29 -12.20 -17.36
CA LEU A 29 -10.25 -11.20 -17.21
C LEU A 29 -9.22 -11.65 -16.17
N PRO A 30 -7.95 -11.89 -16.54
CA PRO A 30 -6.92 -12.28 -15.62
C PRO A 30 -6.51 -11.11 -14.71
N GLY A 31 -6.11 -11.42 -13.48
CA GLY A 31 -5.61 -10.43 -12.54
C GLY A 31 -6.37 -10.36 -11.22
N GLY A 32 -7.54 -10.97 -11.11
CA GLY A 32 -8.36 -11.00 -9.90
C GLY A 32 -8.79 -9.60 -9.49
N SER A 33 -8.64 -9.27 -8.20
CA SER A 33 -9.01 -7.96 -7.66
C SER A 33 -8.15 -6.78 -8.18
N MET A 34 -7.09 -7.07 -8.92
CA MET A 34 -6.26 -6.05 -9.59
C MET A 34 -6.80 -5.65 -10.96
N ASP A 35 -8.00 -6.07 -11.31
CA ASP A 35 -8.66 -5.69 -12.53
C ASP A 35 -8.88 -4.18 -12.63
N GLY A 36 -9.03 -3.74 -13.86
CA GLY A 36 -9.39 -2.37 -14.20
C GLY A 36 -10.01 -2.34 -15.58
N ILE A 37 -10.71 -1.27 -15.90
CA ILE A 37 -11.29 -1.05 -17.20
C ILE A 37 -10.84 0.30 -17.76
N LEU A 38 -10.74 0.39 -19.07
CA LEU A 38 -10.61 1.65 -19.79
C LEU A 38 -12.00 2.02 -20.33
N ASP A 39 -12.53 3.14 -19.85
CA ASP A 39 -13.76 3.74 -20.34
C ASP A 39 -13.40 4.94 -21.22
N GLU A 40 -13.99 5.06 -22.39
CA GLU A 40 -13.66 6.11 -23.36
C GLU A 40 -13.90 7.52 -22.83
N HIS A 41 -14.85 7.69 -21.92
CA HIS A 41 -15.23 9.00 -21.37
C HIS A 41 -14.67 9.26 -19.97
N LYS A 42 -14.40 8.22 -19.20
CA LYS A 42 -13.98 8.31 -17.78
C LYS A 42 -12.51 7.99 -17.58
N GLY A 43 -11.82 7.47 -18.60
CA GLY A 43 -10.45 7.00 -18.50
C GLY A 43 -10.33 5.66 -17.77
N PHE A 44 -9.21 5.44 -17.12
CA PHE A 44 -8.98 4.22 -16.35
C PHE A 44 -9.79 4.20 -15.06
N ILE A 45 -10.52 3.12 -14.85
CA ILE A 45 -11.30 2.87 -13.64
C ILE A 45 -10.72 1.64 -12.95
N ILE A 46 -10.27 1.80 -11.71
CA ILE A 46 -9.72 0.73 -10.87
C ILE A 46 -10.47 0.64 -9.55
N ARG A 47 -10.39 -0.52 -8.90
CA ARG A 47 -10.94 -0.72 -7.55
C ARG A 47 -9.95 -0.21 -6.51
N GLY A 48 -10.34 0.81 -5.76
CA GLY A 48 -9.58 1.36 -4.66
C GLY A 48 -8.21 1.92 -5.05
N GLY A 49 -7.47 2.39 -4.08
CA GLY A 49 -6.08 2.83 -4.24
C GLY A 49 -5.13 1.67 -4.50
N ARG A 50 -4.08 1.95 -5.22
CA ARG A 50 -2.99 1.03 -5.53
C ARG A 50 -1.67 1.74 -5.24
N GLU A 51 -1.39 1.92 -3.96
CA GLU A 51 -0.17 2.57 -3.52
C GLU A 51 0.98 1.57 -3.50
N MET A 52 2.15 2.05 -3.87
CA MET A 52 3.39 1.28 -3.89
C MET A 52 4.48 2.08 -3.19
N GLU A 53 5.27 1.42 -2.37
CA GLU A 53 6.37 2.05 -1.66
C GLU A 53 7.73 1.55 -2.13
N ALA A 54 8.79 2.27 -1.76
CA ALA A 54 10.16 2.00 -2.20
C ALA A 54 10.69 0.62 -1.78
N HIS A 55 10.12 0.03 -0.72
CA HIS A 55 10.56 -1.25 -0.16
C HIS A 55 9.75 -2.48 -0.64
N PHE A 56 8.93 -2.34 -1.65
CA PHE A 56 8.29 -3.48 -2.32
C PHE A 56 9.27 -4.21 -3.25
N GLU A 57 10.37 -4.68 -2.72
CA GLU A 57 11.52 -5.17 -3.46
C GLU A 57 11.18 -6.31 -4.42
N THR A 58 10.36 -7.25 -4.00
CA THR A 58 9.89 -8.35 -4.85
C THR A 58 9.04 -7.86 -6.02
N LEU A 59 8.23 -6.81 -5.80
CA LEU A 59 7.42 -6.19 -6.86
C LEU A 59 8.31 -5.48 -7.87
N TRP A 60 9.30 -4.73 -7.40
CA TRP A 60 10.24 -4.03 -8.26
C TRP A 60 11.11 -4.98 -9.07
N ASP A 61 11.55 -6.09 -8.47
CA ASP A 61 12.25 -7.15 -9.17
C ASP A 61 11.39 -7.79 -10.27
N LEU A 62 10.11 -8.03 -9.98
CA LEU A 62 9.17 -8.49 -11.00
C LEU A 62 9.00 -7.46 -12.12
N PHE A 63 8.76 -6.20 -11.80
CA PHE A 63 8.53 -5.13 -12.78
C PHE A 63 9.72 -4.87 -13.68
N LYS A 64 10.93 -5.07 -13.18
CA LYS A 64 12.16 -5.01 -13.96
C LYS A 64 12.20 -6.05 -15.09
N SER A 65 11.55 -7.19 -14.91
CA SER A 65 11.53 -8.27 -15.92
C SER A 65 10.34 -8.20 -16.89
N ILE A 66 9.42 -7.26 -16.69
CA ILE A 66 8.27 -7.06 -17.56
C ILE A 66 8.59 -5.93 -18.57
N PRO A 67 8.61 -6.21 -19.89
CA PRO A 67 8.88 -5.16 -20.86
C PRO A 67 7.73 -4.14 -20.91
N SER A 68 8.08 -2.88 -21.14
CA SER A 68 7.11 -1.83 -21.42
C SER A 68 6.34 -2.14 -22.70
N LEU A 69 5.06 -1.81 -22.72
CA LEU A 69 4.24 -1.87 -23.93
C LEU A 69 4.33 -0.59 -24.77
N SER A 70 4.84 0.48 -24.18
CA SER A 70 4.83 1.84 -24.77
C SER A 70 6.20 2.31 -25.20
N VAL A 71 7.26 1.80 -24.57
CA VAL A 71 8.63 2.27 -24.79
C VAL A 71 9.55 1.08 -25.09
N GLU A 72 10.19 1.11 -26.25
CA GLU A 72 11.16 0.09 -26.67
C GLU A 72 12.35 0.07 -25.69
N ASP A 73 12.87 -1.12 -25.40
CA ASP A 73 14.00 -1.37 -24.50
C ASP A 73 13.81 -0.90 -23.05
N ALA A 74 12.59 -0.55 -22.64
CA ALA A 74 12.27 -0.20 -21.28
C ALA A 74 11.46 -1.30 -20.57
N SER A 75 11.55 -1.32 -19.24
CA SER A 75 10.72 -2.16 -18.37
C SER A 75 9.57 -1.36 -17.73
N VAL A 76 8.60 -2.07 -17.19
CA VAL A 76 7.54 -1.46 -16.38
C VAL A 76 8.14 -0.71 -15.18
N LEU A 77 9.25 -1.18 -14.61
CA LEU A 77 9.96 -0.49 -13.53
C LEU A 77 10.50 0.88 -13.98
N ASP A 78 11.07 0.95 -15.19
CA ASP A 78 11.57 2.21 -15.74
C ASP A 78 10.44 3.23 -15.92
N GLU A 79 9.28 2.80 -16.44
CA GLU A 79 8.10 3.66 -16.55
C GLU A 79 7.62 4.16 -15.18
N MET A 80 7.61 3.30 -14.15
CA MET A 80 7.24 3.70 -12.80
C MET A 80 8.19 4.77 -12.23
N TYR A 81 9.49 4.63 -12.44
CA TYR A 81 10.47 5.66 -12.02
C TYR A 81 10.29 6.98 -12.77
N TRP A 82 10.02 6.94 -14.07
CA TRP A 82 9.79 8.15 -14.87
C TRP A 82 8.51 8.87 -14.43
N ILE A 83 7.43 8.13 -14.21
CA ILE A 83 6.17 8.70 -13.71
C ILE A 83 6.38 9.37 -12.35
N HIS A 84 7.05 8.69 -11.42
CA HIS A 84 7.32 9.24 -10.09
C HIS A 84 8.22 10.48 -10.13
N LYS A 85 9.15 10.54 -11.08
CA LYS A 85 10.01 11.71 -11.26
C LYS A 85 9.24 12.93 -11.78
N ILE A 86 8.30 12.71 -12.69
CA ILE A 86 7.50 13.78 -13.30
C ILE A 86 6.34 14.18 -12.38
N ASN A 87 5.76 13.21 -11.69
CA ASN A 87 4.61 13.38 -10.83
C ASN A 87 4.89 12.71 -9.47
N PRO A 88 5.71 13.34 -8.62
CA PRO A 88 6.04 12.78 -7.32
C PRO A 88 4.77 12.61 -6.48
N SER A 89 4.63 11.46 -5.86
CA SER A 89 3.51 11.18 -4.97
C SER A 89 3.46 12.21 -3.85
N SER A 90 2.38 12.96 -3.80
CA SER A 90 2.07 13.87 -2.71
C SER A 90 0.60 13.66 -2.37
N ASN A 91 0.37 12.96 -1.28
CA ASN A 91 -0.97 12.79 -0.72
C ASN A 91 -1.08 13.58 0.58
N PRO A 92 -1.34 14.91 0.51
CA PRO A 92 -1.73 15.63 1.71
C PRO A 92 -3.05 14.99 2.18
N ALA A 93 -3.00 14.33 3.32
CA ALA A 93 -4.19 13.78 3.92
C ALA A 93 -5.21 14.90 4.16
N ARG A 94 -6.47 14.61 3.94
CA ARG A 94 -7.59 15.55 4.16
C ARG A 94 -8.61 14.85 5.02
N ALA A 95 -8.81 15.35 6.21
CA ALA A 95 -9.93 14.93 7.02
C ALA A 95 -11.11 15.91 6.85
N ILE A 96 -12.29 15.36 6.94
CA ILE A 96 -13.54 16.12 6.90
C ILE A 96 -14.28 15.84 8.20
N HIS A 97 -14.66 16.89 8.91
CA HIS A 97 -15.45 16.79 10.13
C HIS A 97 -16.71 17.67 10.02
N ASP A 98 -17.57 17.64 11.03
CA ASP A 98 -18.76 18.50 11.14
C ASP A 98 -19.55 18.62 9.83
N LYS A 99 -19.91 17.49 9.24
CA LYS A 99 -20.74 17.41 8.00
C LYS A 99 -20.12 18.08 6.77
N GLY A 100 -18.82 18.11 6.67
CA GLY A 100 -18.11 18.57 5.48
C GLY A 100 -17.16 19.73 5.70
N ALA A 101 -16.95 20.18 6.93
CA ALA A 101 -15.90 21.12 7.23
C ALA A 101 -14.53 20.47 7.01
N LYS A 102 -13.64 21.21 6.39
CA LYS A 102 -12.24 20.74 6.19
C LYS A 102 -11.44 21.09 7.43
N ILE A 103 -10.60 20.16 7.83
CA ILE A 103 -9.53 20.45 8.78
C ILE A 103 -8.36 21.05 7.97
N ASP A 104 -8.09 22.32 8.17
CA ASP A 104 -6.89 22.96 7.68
C ASP A 104 -5.73 22.57 8.61
N HIS A 105 -4.55 22.26 8.08
CA HIS A 105 -3.34 21.90 8.83
C HIS A 105 -3.21 20.47 9.33
N LEU A 106 -3.56 19.50 8.51
CA LEU A 106 -3.35 18.08 8.80
C LEU A 106 -1.89 17.60 8.65
N THR A 107 -0.96 18.50 8.34
CA THR A 107 0.49 18.20 8.37
C THR A 107 1.04 18.10 9.80
N ASP A 108 0.33 18.63 10.78
CA ASP A 108 0.66 18.45 12.18
C ASP A 108 -0.01 17.18 12.73
N LEU A 109 0.79 16.22 13.12
CA LEU A 109 0.34 14.95 13.71
C LEU A 109 -0.26 15.12 15.10
N THR A 110 -0.19 16.34 15.69
CA THR A 110 -0.69 16.71 17.02
C THR A 110 -0.30 15.73 18.12
N LEU A 111 0.88 15.10 17.99
CA LEU A 111 1.42 14.22 19.01
C LEU A 111 1.93 15.05 20.20
N THR A 112 1.38 14.81 21.36
CA THR A 112 1.97 15.29 22.60
C THR A 112 3.29 14.59 22.86
N ARG A 113 4.13 15.17 23.73
CA ARG A 113 5.37 14.51 24.12
C ARG A 113 5.10 13.12 24.73
N GLY A 114 4.07 12.98 25.55
CA GLY A 114 3.68 11.70 26.14
C GLY A 114 3.31 10.67 25.09
N ALA A 115 2.46 11.03 24.13
CA ALA A 115 2.06 10.14 23.04
C ALA A 115 3.26 9.74 22.14
N ALA A 116 4.20 10.66 21.91
CA ALA A 116 5.41 10.35 21.16
C ALA A 116 6.35 9.39 21.92
N GLU A 117 6.46 9.54 23.24
CA GLU A 117 7.22 8.61 24.11
C GLU A 117 6.57 7.20 24.11
N GLU A 118 5.23 7.10 24.09
CA GLU A 118 4.53 5.82 23.94
C GLU A 118 4.82 5.15 22.58
N LEU A 119 4.83 5.90 21.49
CA LEU A 119 5.22 5.38 20.16
C LEU A 119 6.66 4.88 20.16
N MET A 120 7.58 5.63 20.75
CA MET A 120 8.97 5.19 20.86
C MET A 120 9.11 3.93 21.70
N LYS A 121 8.33 3.82 22.76
CA LYS A 121 8.28 2.62 23.61
C LYS A 121 7.77 1.42 22.80
N LEU A 122 6.73 1.59 21.98
CA LEU A 122 6.22 0.54 21.09
C LEU A 122 7.32 -0.01 20.18
N VAL A 123 8.06 0.86 19.50
CA VAL A 123 9.16 0.47 18.60
C VAL A 123 10.27 -0.32 19.31
N LEU A 124 10.48 -0.05 20.58
CA LEU A 124 11.49 -0.70 21.41
C LEU A 124 10.97 -1.95 22.15
N THR A 125 9.67 -2.20 22.12
CA THR A 125 9.04 -3.35 22.78
C THR A 125 9.10 -4.56 21.87
N ARG A 126 9.43 -5.72 22.41
CA ARG A 126 9.47 -6.96 21.63
C ARG A 126 8.06 -7.39 21.24
N GLU A 127 7.93 -8.01 20.09
CA GLU A 127 6.66 -8.53 19.58
C GLU A 127 5.98 -9.48 20.59
N GLU A 128 6.77 -10.35 21.22
CA GLU A 128 6.28 -11.30 22.24
C GLU A 128 5.57 -10.64 23.43
N ASP A 129 5.97 -9.40 23.76
CA ASP A 129 5.39 -8.63 24.87
C ASP A 129 4.11 -7.88 24.44
N LEU A 130 3.78 -7.89 23.14
CA LEU A 130 2.65 -7.18 22.54
C LEU A 130 1.55 -8.09 22.00
N GLN A 131 1.87 -9.34 21.67
CA GLN A 131 1.00 -10.25 20.91
C GLN A 131 -0.42 -10.46 21.50
N ASP A 132 -0.56 -10.33 22.82
CA ASP A 132 -1.83 -10.51 23.53
C ASP A 132 -2.44 -9.18 24.01
N LYS A 133 -1.86 -8.04 23.57
CA LYS A 133 -2.32 -6.72 23.98
C LYS A 133 -3.18 -6.07 22.90
N ARG A 134 -4.18 -5.35 23.37
CA ARG A 134 -4.97 -4.46 22.53
C ARG A 134 -4.26 -3.09 22.42
N ILE A 135 -4.59 -2.36 21.38
CA ILE A 135 -4.00 -1.03 21.14
C ILE A 135 -4.31 -0.08 22.31
N ASP A 136 -5.51 -0.14 22.89
CA ASP A 136 -5.90 0.70 24.04
C ASP A 136 -5.23 0.30 25.39
N GLU A 137 -4.54 -0.83 25.42
CA GLU A 137 -3.71 -1.24 26.55
C GLU A 137 -2.24 -0.78 26.42
N VAL A 138 -1.86 -0.36 25.22
CA VAL A 138 -0.51 0.10 24.89
C VAL A 138 -0.41 1.63 24.91
N PHE A 139 -1.45 2.31 24.45
CA PHE A 139 -1.48 3.76 24.31
C PHE A 139 -2.49 4.43 25.25
N GLY A 140 -2.12 5.60 25.74
CA GLY A 140 -2.98 6.43 26.58
C GLY A 140 -3.97 7.29 25.79
N LYS A 141 -4.87 7.97 26.49
CA LYS A 141 -5.94 8.79 25.91
C LYS A 141 -5.40 9.87 24.95
N GLU A 142 -4.30 10.52 25.29
CA GLU A 142 -3.71 11.59 24.47
C GLU A 142 -3.28 11.10 23.07
N PHE A 143 -2.84 9.85 22.97
CA PHE A 143 -2.52 9.25 21.69
C PHE A 143 -3.76 9.14 20.79
N PHE A 144 -4.89 8.68 21.34
CA PHE A 144 -6.14 8.54 20.59
C PHE A 144 -6.79 9.88 20.19
N GLU A 145 -6.44 10.96 20.84
CA GLU A 145 -6.87 12.33 20.49
C GLU A 145 -5.98 12.97 19.43
N SER A 146 -4.88 12.33 19.01
CA SER A 146 -3.94 12.86 18.03
C SER A 146 -4.41 12.67 16.58
N HIS A 147 -3.96 13.53 15.68
CA HIS A 147 -4.13 13.33 14.24
C HIS A 147 -3.33 12.12 13.74
N PHE A 148 -2.23 11.77 14.40
CA PHE A 148 -1.48 10.55 14.09
C PHE A 148 -2.37 9.31 14.20
N TRP A 149 -3.11 9.17 15.30
CA TRP A 149 -4.05 8.06 15.46
C TRP A 149 -5.15 8.09 14.39
N LEU A 150 -5.71 9.27 14.11
CA LEU A 150 -6.73 9.41 13.08
C LEU A 150 -6.26 8.87 11.73
N TYR A 151 -5.03 9.18 11.33
CA TYR A 151 -4.47 8.67 10.08
C TYR A 151 -4.19 7.18 10.15
N TRP A 152 -3.57 6.74 11.23
CA TRP A 152 -3.20 5.35 11.40
C TRP A 152 -4.44 4.46 11.42
N ALA A 153 -5.46 4.83 12.19
CA ALA A 153 -6.72 4.12 12.26
C ALA A 153 -7.44 4.06 10.91
N THR A 154 -7.51 5.19 10.18
CA THR A 154 -8.19 5.24 8.87
C THR A 154 -7.44 4.50 7.78
N MET A 155 -6.12 4.54 7.77
CA MET A 155 -5.30 3.86 6.76
C MET A 155 -5.36 2.34 6.90
N PHE A 156 -5.34 1.84 8.11
CA PHE A 156 -5.27 0.41 8.40
C PHE A 156 -6.57 -0.19 8.95
N ALA A 157 -7.63 0.60 9.04
CA ALA A 157 -8.91 0.20 9.64
C ALA A 157 -8.76 -0.32 11.09
N PHE A 158 -7.90 0.32 11.87
CA PHE A 158 -7.70 -0.04 13.27
C PHE A 158 -8.78 0.55 14.17
N GLU A 159 -9.12 -0.22 15.17
CA GLU A 159 -9.95 0.21 16.31
C GLU A 159 -9.13 0.11 17.60
N PRO A 160 -9.37 0.97 18.60
CA PRO A 160 -8.58 0.94 19.85
C PRO A 160 -8.55 -0.42 20.56
N TRP A 161 -9.59 -1.18 20.40
CA TRP A 161 -9.76 -2.52 20.99
C TRP A 161 -9.20 -3.67 20.11
N ALA A 162 -8.65 -3.36 18.92
CA ALA A 162 -7.99 -4.35 18.10
C ALA A 162 -6.65 -4.79 18.70
N SER A 163 -6.24 -6.02 18.42
CA SER A 163 -4.96 -6.60 18.82
C SER A 163 -4.11 -6.96 17.61
#